data_79d7dfe3db6f04363df9fe8790ae3c9e
#
_entry.id   79d7dfe3db6f04363df9fe8790ae3c9e
#
_cell.length_a   1.000
_cell.length_b   1.000
_cell.length_c   1.000
_cell.angle_alpha   90.00
_cell.angle_beta   90.00
_cell.angle_gamma   90.00
#
_symmetry.space_group_name_H-M   'P 1'
#
loop_
_entity.id
_entity.type
_entity.pdbx_description
1 polymer ?
#
loop_
_entity_poly.entity_id
_entity_poly.type
_entity_poly.pdbx_seq_one_letter_code
_entity_poly.pdbx_strand_id
1 'polypeptide(L)'
;MVSVNGSRAASGITYLAPGGPTDSPLLIDPGWLQDHLDDAGVRIVQVDVAAARFDRAHIPGAVLWNIYTDLRGPDFQLVERSAIESLVQASGIDAETLVVFTGYAPALGLWLLQTHGHRHVGLLDCALDTWQAQGRPVTRKTHPPVATAYRLTEANPALRARREDIERAIEDPGTAILDVRSEAEYRGDQFWPSGGQQAGGHTGHIPTADHVPIDELLDDHGSFRGTADLAQALEAADLSRPGALITYCTIGARAATTWFVLTHLLGRPDVRVYDGSWAEWGLCAANPVEHT
;
A
#
# COMPACT_ATOMS: atom_id res chain seq x y z
N MET A 1 31.56 12.62 -20.17
CA MET A 1 31.45 11.17 -20.33
C MET A 1 31.63 10.55 -18.94
N VAL A 2 30.55 10.22 -18.28
CA VAL A 2 30.59 9.45 -17.02
C VAL A 2 29.81 8.17 -17.29
N SER A 3 30.56 7.06 -17.32
CA SER A 3 30.02 5.72 -17.52
C SER A 3 29.35 5.28 -16.24
N VAL A 4 28.03 5.07 -16.26
CA VAL A 4 27.29 4.44 -15.17
C VAL A 4 27.30 2.94 -15.41
N ASN A 5 28.15 2.22 -14.65
CA ASN A 5 28.16 0.78 -14.59
C ASN A 5 26.87 0.28 -13.93
N GLY A 6 25.90 -0.16 -14.74
CA GLY A 6 24.73 -0.88 -14.28
C GLY A 6 25.13 -2.26 -13.76
N SER A 7 24.88 -2.53 -12.50
CA SER A 7 24.95 -3.87 -11.90
C SER A 7 23.88 -4.75 -12.58
N ARG A 8 24.30 -5.76 -13.31
CA ARG A 8 23.41 -6.81 -13.88
C ARG A 8 22.90 -7.68 -12.73
N ALA A 9 21.61 -7.64 -12.47
CA ALA A 9 20.96 -8.70 -11.70
C ALA A 9 20.96 -10.01 -12.50
N ALA A 10 21.08 -11.14 -11.82
CA ALA A 10 21.25 -12.46 -12.42
C ALA A 10 20.07 -12.92 -13.30
N SER A 11 18.93 -12.23 -13.30
CA SER A 11 17.72 -12.54 -14.08
C SER A 11 17.66 -11.84 -15.45
N GLY A 12 18.62 -10.98 -15.79
CA GLY A 12 18.58 -10.24 -17.07
C GLY A 12 17.47 -9.17 -17.17
N ILE A 13 16.68 -8.95 -16.13
CA ILE A 13 15.65 -7.90 -16.09
C ILE A 13 16.35 -6.56 -15.86
N THR A 14 16.43 -5.76 -16.91
CA THR A 14 16.86 -4.36 -16.79
C THR A 14 15.64 -3.55 -16.39
N TYR A 15 15.60 -3.07 -15.15
CA TYR A 15 14.58 -2.11 -14.74
C TYR A 15 14.69 -0.88 -15.64
N LEU A 16 13.60 -0.56 -16.35
CA LEU A 16 13.56 0.62 -17.21
C LEU A 16 13.67 1.87 -16.35
N ALA A 17 14.40 2.85 -16.89
CA ALA A 17 14.40 4.18 -16.31
C ALA A 17 12.98 4.76 -16.35
N PRO A 18 12.56 5.47 -15.31
CA PRO A 18 11.23 6.02 -15.17
C PRO A 18 10.92 6.99 -16.33
N GLY A 19 9.70 6.91 -16.85
CA GLY A 19 9.20 7.75 -17.94
C GLY A 19 7.82 8.33 -17.67
N GLY A 20 7.33 8.23 -16.42
CA GLY A 20 6.05 8.78 -15.99
C GLY A 20 6.18 10.16 -15.31
N PRO A 21 5.05 10.80 -14.97
CA PRO A 21 5.04 12.12 -14.32
C PRO A 21 5.70 12.16 -12.94
N THR A 22 6.05 11.01 -12.35
CA THR A 22 6.62 10.87 -11.01
C THR A 22 8.00 10.22 -10.94
N ASP A 23 8.67 9.94 -12.03
CA ASP A 23 10.07 9.41 -12.13
C ASP A 23 10.50 8.36 -11.05
N SER A 24 9.55 7.62 -10.46
CA SER A 24 9.86 6.60 -9.45
C SER A 24 10.15 5.25 -10.10
N PRO A 25 11.28 4.58 -9.76
CA PRO A 25 11.60 3.25 -10.28
C PRO A 25 10.63 2.15 -9.79
N LEU A 26 9.75 2.46 -8.84
CA LEU A 26 8.74 1.55 -8.32
C LEU A 26 7.38 1.69 -9.03
N LEU A 27 7.20 2.66 -9.91
CA LEU A 27 6.02 2.74 -10.78
C LEU A 27 6.29 1.97 -12.07
N ILE A 28 5.46 0.97 -12.33
CA ILE A 28 5.60 0.06 -13.47
C ILE A 28 4.69 0.54 -14.60
N ASP A 29 5.30 0.90 -15.72
CA ASP A 29 4.57 1.30 -16.93
C ASP A 29 3.64 0.19 -17.42
N PRO A 30 2.36 0.47 -17.75
CA PRO A 30 1.42 -0.53 -18.22
C PRO A 30 1.83 -1.21 -19.52
N GLY A 31 2.54 -0.52 -20.42
CA GLY A 31 3.08 -1.11 -21.66
C GLY A 31 4.18 -2.10 -21.34
N TRP A 32 5.11 -1.71 -20.47
CA TRP A 32 6.16 -2.61 -20.00
C TRP A 32 5.57 -3.89 -19.38
N LEU A 33 4.60 -3.76 -18.47
CA LEU A 33 3.99 -4.94 -17.84
C LEU A 33 3.31 -5.83 -18.89
N GLN A 34 2.62 -5.26 -19.87
CA GLN A 34 1.98 -6.03 -20.93
C GLN A 34 2.98 -6.88 -21.72
N ASP A 35 4.16 -6.32 -22.00
CA ASP A 35 5.21 -7.05 -22.75
C ASP A 35 5.91 -8.12 -21.90
N HIS A 36 5.74 -8.13 -20.56
CA HIS A 36 6.39 -9.03 -19.61
C HIS A 36 5.41 -9.94 -18.86
N LEU A 37 4.18 -10.11 -19.36
CA LEU A 37 3.16 -10.95 -18.69
C LEU A 37 3.57 -12.43 -18.56
N ASP A 38 4.37 -12.93 -19.50
CA ASP A 38 4.81 -14.33 -19.55
C ASP A 38 6.21 -14.54 -18.93
N ASP A 39 6.82 -13.49 -18.37
CA ASP A 39 8.15 -13.59 -17.77
C ASP A 39 8.10 -14.33 -16.43
N ALA A 40 8.84 -15.43 -16.32
CA ALA A 40 8.88 -16.25 -15.11
C ALA A 40 9.38 -15.48 -13.86
N GLY A 41 10.20 -14.44 -14.05
CA GLY A 41 10.70 -13.57 -12.99
C GLY A 41 9.73 -12.45 -12.55
N VAL A 42 8.56 -12.34 -13.20
CA VAL A 42 7.53 -11.34 -12.87
C VAL A 42 6.32 -12.02 -12.24
N ARG A 43 5.84 -11.50 -11.14
CA ARG A 43 4.61 -11.94 -10.48
C ARG A 43 3.67 -10.77 -10.30
N ILE A 44 2.47 -10.89 -10.85
CA ILE A 44 1.41 -9.89 -10.67
C ILE A 44 0.56 -10.30 -9.47
N VAL A 45 0.36 -9.37 -8.54
CA VAL A 45 -0.48 -9.57 -7.34
C VAL A 45 -1.57 -8.51 -7.33
N GLN A 46 -2.82 -8.94 -7.44
CA GLN A 46 -3.98 -8.07 -7.24
C GLN A 46 -4.37 -8.09 -5.76
N VAL A 47 -4.33 -6.93 -5.11
CA VAL A 47 -4.71 -6.77 -3.69
C VAL A 47 -6.09 -6.15 -3.62
N ASP A 48 -7.07 -6.91 -3.11
CA ASP A 48 -8.47 -6.48 -3.08
C ASP A 48 -9.19 -6.85 -1.76
N VAL A 49 -10.33 -6.20 -1.52
CA VAL A 49 -11.20 -6.48 -0.35
C VAL A 49 -12.15 -7.66 -0.59
N ALA A 50 -12.36 -8.06 -1.86
CA ALA A 50 -13.24 -9.16 -2.24
C ALA A 50 -12.79 -9.80 -3.56
N ALA A 51 -13.02 -11.10 -3.72
CA ALA A 51 -12.66 -11.85 -4.93
C ALA A 51 -13.49 -11.46 -6.17
N ALA A 52 -14.69 -10.90 -5.98
CA ALA A 52 -15.65 -10.69 -7.08
C ALA A 52 -15.10 -9.84 -8.24
N ARG A 53 -14.20 -8.89 -7.98
CA ARG A 53 -13.57 -8.09 -9.04
C ARG A 53 -12.54 -8.92 -9.81
N PHE A 54 -11.71 -9.65 -9.10
CA PHE A 54 -10.72 -10.58 -9.66
C PHE A 54 -11.38 -11.67 -10.50
N ASP A 55 -12.44 -12.32 -9.99
CA ASP A 55 -13.17 -13.40 -10.67
C ASP A 55 -13.83 -12.91 -11.96
N ARG A 56 -14.24 -11.63 -12.01
CA ARG A 56 -14.85 -11.03 -13.20
C ARG A 56 -13.80 -10.77 -14.28
N ALA A 57 -12.68 -10.20 -13.93
CA ALA A 57 -11.57 -9.93 -14.83
C ALA A 57 -10.32 -9.54 -14.05
N HIS A 58 -9.18 -10.13 -14.40
CA HIS A 58 -7.85 -9.78 -13.87
C HIS A 58 -6.80 -9.85 -14.97
N ILE A 59 -5.62 -9.28 -14.73
CA ILE A 59 -4.47 -9.35 -15.64
C ILE A 59 -4.00 -10.82 -15.73
N PRO A 60 -3.70 -11.35 -16.92
CA PRO A 60 -3.22 -12.73 -17.06
C PRO A 60 -2.02 -13.02 -16.15
N GLY A 61 -2.05 -14.18 -15.48
CA GLY A 61 -0.99 -14.58 -14.54
C GLY A 61 -1.08 -13.97 -13.15
N ALA A 62 -2.02 -13.04 -12.91
CA ALA A 62 -2.19 -12.45 -11.59
C ALA A 62 -2.71 -13.46 -10.56
N VAL A 63 -2.27 -13.29 -9.31
CA VAL A 63 -2.83 -13.95 -8.13
C VAL A 63 -3.57 -12.93 -7.27
N LEU A 64 -4.58 -13.37 -6.54
CA LEU A 64 -5.33 -12.52 -5.62
C LEU A 64 -4.76 -12.62 -4.20
N TRP A 65 -4.55 -11.46 -3.57
CA TRP A 65 -4.43 -11.32 -2.13
C TRP A 65 -5.65 -10.58 -1.60
N ASN A 66 -6.49 -11.27 -0.85
CA ASN A 66 -7.66 -10.67 -0.24
C ASN A 66 -7.28 -10.06 1.11
N ILE A 67 -7.57 -8.77 1.29
CA ILE A 67 -7.18 -8.03 2.50
C ILE A 67 -7.76 -8.68 3.75
N TYR A 68 -9.04 -9.08 3.72
CA TYR A 68 -9.73 -9.58 4.91
C TYR A 68 -9.47 -11.05 5.21
N THR A 69 -9.26 -11.90 4.19
CA THR A 69 -9.08 -13.34 4.40
C THR A 69 -7.63 -13.77 4.47
N ASP A 70 -6.73 -13.05 3.78
CA ASP A 70 -5.35 -13.47 3.64
C ASP A 70 -4.38 -12.60 4.44
N LEU A 71 -4.71 -11.31 4.64
CA LEU A 71 -3.81 -10.35 5.27
C LEU A 71 -4.23 -9.90 6.67
N ARG A 72 -5.50 -10.09 7.05
CA ARG A 72 -6.04 -9.60 8.33
C ARG A 72 -6.60 -10.74 9.19
N GLY A 73 -6.33 -10.64 10.48
CA GLY A 73 -6.99 -11.44 11.50
C GLY A 73 -8.37 -10.87 11.85
N PRO A 74 -9.11 -11.55 12.77
CA PRO A 74 -10.44 -11.12 13.22
C PRO A 74 -10.45 -9.75 13.91
N ASP A 75 -9.31 -9.34 14.44
CA ASP A 75 -9.07 -8.06 15.12
C ASP A 75 -8.58 -6.95 14.18
N PHE A 76 -8.64 -7.18 12.86
CA PHE A 76 -8.14 -6.31 11.80
C PHE A 76 -6.63 -6.05 11.79
N GLN A 77 -5.87 -6.67 12.68
CA GLN A 77 -4.42 -6.62 12.62
C GLN A 77 -3.88 -7.52 11.48
N LEU A 78 -2.67 -7.22 11.02
CA LEU A 78 -2.00 -8.12 10.07
C LEU A 78 -1.84 -9.52 10.69
N VAL A 79 -2.05 -10.52 9.86
CA VAL A 79 -1.75 -11.91 10.24
C VAL A 79 -0.26 -12.07 10.56
N GLU A 80 0.06 -13.14 11.28
CA GLU A 80 1.44 -13.44 11.65
C GLU A 80 2.35 -13.62 10.44
N ARG A 81 3.65 -13.32 10.59
CA ARG A 81 4.65 -13.43 9.53
C ARG A 81 4.63 -14.79 8.82
N SER A 82 4.40 -15.88 9.55
CA SER A 82 4.32 -17.23 8.97
C SER A 82 3.17 -17.40 7.99
N ALA A 83 2.02 -16.75 8.22
CA ALA A 83 0.89 -16.76 7.30
C ALA A 83 1.20 -15.92 6.05
N ILE A 84 1.82 -14.74 6.22
CA ILE A 84 2.30 -13.91 5.10
C ILE A 84 3.31 -14.68 4.26
N GLU A 85 4.27 -15.36 4.90
CA GLU A 85 5.28 -16.18 4.24
C GLU A 85 4.64 -17.31 3.42
N SER A 86 3.64 -17.99 3.98
CA SER A 86 2.88 -19.04 3.27
C SER A 86 2.13 -18.49 2.06
N LEU A 87 1.54 -17.31 2.17
CA LEU A 87 0.86 -16.63 1.07
C LEU A 87 1.84 -16.26 -0.05
N VAL A 88 3.00 -15.71 0.29
CA VAL A 88 4.09 -15.35 -0.64
C VAL A 88 4.58 -16.60 -1.37
N GLN A 89 4.84 -17.70 -0.64
CA GLN A 89 5.27 -18.97 -1.22
C GLN A 89 4.20 -19.54 -2.17
N ALA A 90 2.93 -19.56 -1.76
CA ALA A 90 1.83 -20.04 -2.60
C ALA A 90 1.62 -19.16 -3.85
N SER A 91 1.99 -17.89 -3.77
CA SER A 91 1.96 -16.96 -4.90
C SER A 91 3.12 -17.15 -5.88
N GLY A 92 4.03 -18.11 -5.65
CA GLY A 92 5.17 -18.38 -6.53
C GLY A 92 6.22 -17.26 -6.51
N ILE A 93 6.36 -16.56 -5.39
CA ILE A 93 7.33 -15.47 -5.19
C ILE A 93 8.59 -16.05 -4.53
N ASP A 94 9.75 -15.73 -5.07
CA ASP A 94 11.06 -16.01 -4.49
C ASP A 94 11.86 -14.72 -4.32
N ALA A 95 13.11 -14.81 -3.87
CA ALA A 95 13.94 -13.66 -3.56
C ALA A 95 14.22 -12.74 -4.77
N GLU A 96 14.21 -13.27 -5.98
CA GLU A 96 14.54 -12.55 -7.21
C GLU A 96 13.30 -12.14 -8.01
N THR A 97 12.11 -12.57 -7.59
CA THR A 97 10.85 -12.27 -8.29
C THR A 97 10.53 -10.78 -8.20
N LEU A 98 10.32 -10.12 -9.34
CA LEU A 98 9.69 -8.80 -9.37
C LEU A 98 8.19 -8.94 -9.14
N VAL A 99 7.70 -8.40 -8.02
CA VAL A 99 6.28 -8.42 -7.69
C VAL A 99 5.64 -7.10 -8.09
N VAL A 100 4.73 -7.15 -9.07
CA VAL A 100 3.96 -5.99 -9.53
C VAL A 100 2.58 -6.01 -8.90
N PHE A 101 2.29 -5.01 -8.07
CA PHE A 101 1.02 -4.89 -7.38
C PHE A 101 0.00 -4.07 -8.17
N THR A 102 -1.25 -4.53 -8.15
CA THR A 102 -2.42 -3.85 -8.74
C THR A 102 -3.66 -4.08 -7.87
N GLY A 103 -4.81 -3.54 -8.26
CA GLY A 103 -6.08 -3.74 -7.55
C GLY A 103 -6.51 -2.55 -6.70
N TYR A 104 -7.30 -2.81 -5.66
CA TYR A 104 -7.83 -1.78 -4.76
C TYR A 104 -6.77 -1.17 -3.84
N ALA A 105 -5.85 -1.99 -3.34
CA ALA A 105 -4.85 -1.56 -2.35
C ALA A 105 -3.43 -2.05 -2.71
N PRO A 106 -2.91 -1.71 -3.91
CA PRO A 106 -1.63 -2.24 -4.37
C PRO A 106 -0.47 -1.83 -3.46
N ALA A 107 -0.47 -0.61 -2.93
CA ALA A 107 0.57 -0.12 -2.04
C ALA A 107 0.63 -0.87 -0.70
N LEU A 108 -0.48 -1.46 -0.22
CA LEU A 108 -0.47 -2.30 0.98
C LEU A 108 0.38 -3.56 0.77
N GLY A 109 0.24 -4.21 -0.38
CA GLY A 109 1.05 -5.38 -0.73
C GLY A 109 2.52 -5.03 -0.88
N LEU A 110 2.83 -3.91 -1.55
CA LEU A 110 4.20 -3.42 -1.70
C LEU A 110 4.84 -3.12 -0.35
N TRP A 111 4.16 -2.32 0.49
CA TRP A 111 4.63 -1.99 1.84
C TRP A 111 4.85 -3.25 2.69
N LEU A 112 3.93 -4.21 2.63
CA LEU A 112 4.03 -5.47 3.36
C LEU A 112 5.30 -6.23 2.97
N LEU A 113 5.57 -6.39 1.68
CA LEU A 113 6.76 -7.08 1.21
C LEU A 113 8.05 -6.34 1.56
N GLN A 114 8.10 -5.01 1.40
CA GLN A 114 9.26 -4.22 1.81
C GLN A 114 9.49 -4.29 3.33
N THR A 115 8.42 -4.28 4.12
CA THR A 115 8.50 -4.43 5.58
C THR A 115 9.15 -5.75 5.97
N HIS A 116 8.94 -6.81 5.18
CA HIS A 116 9.53 -8.13 5.38
C HIS A 116 10.76 -8.43 4.51
N GLY A 117 11.43 -7.39 4.00
CA GLY A 117 12.75 -7.47 3.37
C GLY A 117 12.77 -7.83 1.89
N HIS A 118 11.62 -8.04 1.24
CA HIS A 118 11.58 -8.24 -0.21
C HIS A 118 11.71 -6.90 -0.95
N ARG A 119 12.68 -6.80 -1.86
CA ARG A 119 13.07 -5.52 -2.47
C ARG A 119 12.58 -5.34 -3.90
N HIS A 120 12.30 -6.43 -4.61
CA HIS A 120 11.91 -6.42 -6.02
C HIS A 120 10.39 -6.25 -6.13
N VAL A 121 9.91 -5.03 -5.93
CA VAL A 121 8.48 -4.68 -5.91
C VAL A 121 8.20 -3.47 -6.78
N GLY A 122 6.98 -3.39 -7.32
CA GLY A 122 6.50 -2.21 -8.03
C GLY A 122 4.98 -2.10 -7.97
N LEU A 123 4.46 -0.89 -8.21
CA LEU A 123 3.05 -0.62 -8.41
C LEU A 123 2.77 -0.43 -9.89
N LEU A 124 1.73 -1.07 -10.41
CA LEU A 124 1.23 -0.76 -11.74
C LEU A 124 0.71 0.69 -11.75
N ASP A 125 1.26 1.52 -12.66
CA ASP A 125 0.93 2.95 -12.75
C ASP A 125 -0.38 3.19 -13.52
N CYS A 126 -1.39 2.43 -13.21
CA CYS A 126 -2.79 2.67 -13.58
C CYS A 126 -3.74 1.78 -12.78
N ALA A 127 -5.00 2.22 -12.67
CA ALA A 127 -6.07 1.38 -12.16
C ALA A 127 -6.39 0.22 -13.12
N LEU A 128 -6.92 -0.90 -12.60
CA LEU A 128 -7.33 -2.04 -13.42
C LEU A 128 -8.41 -1.66 -14.45
N ASP A 129 -9.30 -0.73 -14.12
CA ASP A 129 -10.33 -0.26 -15.04
C ASP A 129 -9.71 0.53 -16.22
N THR A 130 -8.66 1.32 -15.95
CA THR A 130 -7.87 2.01 -16.99
C THR A 130 -7.13 1.01 -17.89
N TRP A 131 -6.51 -0.03 -17.29
CA TRP A 131 -5.90 -1.14 -18.04
C TRP A 131 -6.88 -1.77 -19.03
N GLN A 132 -8.09 -2.07 -18.57
CA GLN A 132 -9.16 -2.64 -19.42
C GLN A 132 -9.66 -1.67 -20.48
N ALA A 133 -9.86 -0.39 -20.12
CA ALA A 133 -10.31 0.66 -21.06
C ALA A 133 -9.31 0.90 -22.19
N GLN A 134 -8.01 0.67 -21.93
CA GLN A 134 -6.95 0.72 -22.96
C GLN A 134 -6.91 -0.53 -23.85
N GLY A 135 -7.84 -1.48 -23.70
CA GLY A 135 -7.91 -2.72 -24.49
C GLY A 135 -6.80 -3.72 -24.16
N ARG A 136 -6.13 -3.58 -23.02
CA ARG A 136 -5.07 -4.48 -22.60
C ARG A 136 -5.63 -5.83 -22.15
N PRO A 137 -4.84 -6.92 -22.20
CA PRO A 137 -5.33 -8.28 -21.95
C PRO A 137 -5.84 -8.46 -20.52
N VAL A 138 -7.01 -9.10 -20.42
CA VAL A 138 -7.59 -9.57 -19.17
C VAL A 138 -8.11 -10.99 -19.33
N THR A 139 -8.24 -11.70 -18.21
CA THR A 139 -8.73 -13.08 -18.18
C THR A 139 -9.61 -13.34 -16.97
N ARG A 140 -10.36 -14.45 -16.98
CA ARG A 140 -11.02 -15.05 -15.82
C ARG A 140 -10.37 -16.37 -15.40
N LYS A 141 -9.36 -16.81 -16.17
CA LYS A 141 -8.69 -18.08 -15.92
C LYS A 141 -7.59 -17.88 -14.89
N THR A 142 -7.66 -18.61 -13.82
CA THR A 142 -6.61 -18.67 -12.80
C THR A 142 -5.66 -19.82 -13.10
N HIS A 143 -4.38 -19.56 -12.97
CA HIS A 143 -3.33 -20.56 -13.04
C HIS A 143 -2.51 -20.45 -11.76
N PRO A 144 -2.74 -21.34 -10.77
CA PRO A 144 -1.95 -21.30 -9.54
C PRO A 144 -0.47 -21.50 -9.89
N PRO A 145 0.38 -20.58 -9.40
CA PRO A 145 1.82 -20.69 -9.62
C PRO A 145 2.41 -21.89 -8.89
N VAL A 146 3.60 -22.29 -9.27
CA VAL A 146 4.37 -23.26 -8.50
C VAL A 146 4.84 -22.60 -7.22
N ALA A 147 4.52 -23.21 -6.07
CA ALA A 147 4.91 -22.67 -4.78
C ALA A 147 6.44 -22.68 -4.61
N THR A 148 6.94 -21.65 -3.91
CA THR A 148 8.36 -21.49 -3.58
C THR A 148 8.65 -21.90 -2.14
N ALA A 149 9.93 -21.80 -1.73
CA ALA A 149 10.37 -21.98 -0.34
C ALA A 149 10.99 -20.70 0.22
N TYR A 150 10.59 -19.54 -0.33
CA TYR A 150 11.13 -18.25 0.06
C TYR A 150 10.79 -17.91 1.51
N ARG A 151 11.78 -17.34 2.22
CA ARG A 151 11.65 -16.95 3.62
C ARG A 151 11.71 -15.44 3.76
N LEU A 152 10.72 -14.90 4.46
CA LEU A 152 10.64 -13.49 4.79
C LEU A 152 11.45 -13.17 6.05
N THR A 153 11.97 -11.95 6.13
CA THR A 153 12.61 -11.45 7.35
C THR A 153 11.59 -11.04 8.40
N GLU A 154 12.04 -10.76 9.62
CA GLU A 154 11.19 -10.09 10.62
C GLU A 154 10.77 -8.70 10.11
N ALA A 155 9.59 -8.24 10.57
CA ALA A 155 9.08 -6.95 10.17
C ALA A 155 10.03 -5.81 10.57
N ASN A 156 10.37 -4.94 9.62
CA ASN A 156 11.18 -3.76 9.87
C ASN A 156 10.38 -2.72 10.68
N PRO A 157 10.75 -2.42 11.93
CA PRO A 157 10.02 -1.47 12.77
C PRO A 157 10.13 -0.01 12.26
N ALA A 158 11.08 0.28 11.37
CA ALA A 158 11.17 1.60 10.73
C ALA A 158 10.09 1.85 9.68
N LEU A 159 9.37 0.81 9.23
CA LEU A 159 8.28 0.94 8.25
C LEU A 159 6.90 0.71 8.86
N ARG A 160 6.83 0.05 10.01
CA ARG A 160 5.58 -0.32 10.67
C ARG A 160 5.45 0.39 12.01
N ALA A 161 4.32 1.04 12.25
CA ALA A 161 3.90 1.53 13.56
C ALA A 161 2.84 0.57 14.15
N ARG A 162 2.86 0.43 15.46
CA ARG A 162 1.86 -0.31 16.23
C ARG A 162 1.04 0.66 17.07
N ARG A 163 0.00 0.18 17.74
CA ARG A 163 -0.84 0.99 18.62
C ARG A 163 -0.02 1.75 19.67
N GLU A 164 0.98 1.09 20.27
CA GLU A 164 1.84 1.70 21.29
C GLU A 164 2.73 2.83 20.70
N ASP A 165 2.99 2.83 19.40
CA ASP A 165 3.67 3.94 18.71
C ASP A 165 2.74 5.15 18.58
N ILE A 166 1.44 4.92 18.30
CA ILE A 166 0.42 5.97 18.27
C ILE A 166 0.21 6.57 19.66
N GLU A 167 0.09 5.74 20.70
CA GLU A 167 -0.03 6.21 22.09
C GLU A 167 1.11 7.16 22.47
N ARG A 168 2.35 6.83 22.08
CA ARG A 168 3.51 7.71 22.28
C ARG A 168 3.46 8.98 21.42
N ALA A 169 3.03 8.84 20.16
CA ALA A 169 3.00 9.96 19.22
C ALA A 169 1.99 11.05 19.63
N ILE A 170 0.87 10.70 20.26
CA ILE A 170 -0.10 11.66 20.81
C ILE A 170 0.56 12.59 21.86
N GLU A 171 1.52 12.08 22.62
CA GLU A 171 2.23 12.81 23.67
C GLU A 171 3.54 13.49 23.18
N ASP A 172 4.00 13.14 21.96
CA ASP A 172 5.26 13.61 21.40
C ASP A 172 5.03 14.61 20.24
N PRO A 173 5.24 15.90 20.44
CA PRO A 173 5.07 16.91 19.38
C PRO A 173 6.09 16.74 18.22
N GLY A 174 7.13 15.94 18.39
CA GLY A 174 8.12 15.63 17.37
C GLY A 174 7.67 14.52 16.39
N THR A 175 6.57 13.80 16.68
CA THR A 175 6.00 12.76 15.82
C THR A 175 4.63 13.21 15.30
N ALA A 176 4.48 13.27 13.97
CA ALA A 176 3.19 13.60 13.36
C ALA A 176 2.35 12.34 13.14
N ILE A 177 1.03 12.48 13.28
CA ILE A 177 0.04 11.45 12.94
C ILE A 177 -0.80 12.00 11.78
N LEU A 178 -0.97 11.21 10.70
CA LEU A 178 -1.72 11.63 9.52
C LEU A 178 -2.89 10.68 9.27
N ASP A 179 -4.11 11.22 9.41
CA ASP A 179 -5.34 10.56 9.01
C ASP A 179 -5.60 10.77 7.51
N VAL A 180 -5.70 9.68 6.76
CA VAL A 180 -5.94 9.74 5.31
C VAL A 180 -7.31 9.21 4.93
N ARG A 181 -8.24 9.15 5.88
CA ARG A 181 -9.63 8.77 5.67
C ARG A 181 -10.42 9.91 5.01
N SER A 182 -11.64 9.61 4.61
CA SER A 182 -12.55 10.66 4.14
C SER A 182 -12.91 11.63 5.26
N GLU A 183 -13.35 12.84 4.89
CA GLU A 183 -13.84 13.86 5.82
C GLU A 183 -14.93 13.31 6.76
N ALA A 184 -15.87 12.52 6.23
CA ALA A 184 -16.97 11.94 7.01
C ALA A 184 -16.47 10.90 8.05
N GLU A 185 -15.43 10.14 7.72
CA GLU A 185 -14.78 9.22 8.68
C GLU A 185 -14.02 10.01 9.76
N TYR A 186 -13.28 11.06 9.37
CA TYR A 186 -12.49 11.89 10.27
C TYR A 186 -13.36 12.62 11.30
N ARG A 187 -14.47 13.21 10.86
CA ARG A 187 -15.43 13.88 11.73
C ARG A 187 -16.24 12.95 12.62
N GLY A 188 -16.28 11.65 12.30
CA GLY A 188 -17.03 10.65 13.03
C GLY A 188 -18.47 10.45 12.55
N ASP A 189 -18.82 10.94 11.35
CA ASP A 189 -20.13 10.72 10.75
C ASP A 189 -20.32 9.24 10.35
N GLN A 190 -19.22 8.54 10.07
CA GLN A 190 -19.19 7.12 9.74
C GLN A 190 -17.92 6.44 10.24
N PHE A 191 -17.99 5.11 10.43
CA PHE A 191 -16.83 4.29 10.82
C PHE A 191 -16.12 3.71 9.59
N TRP A 192 -16.88 3.22 8.60
CA TRP A 192 -16.36 2.53 7.43
C TRP A 192 -16.35 3.40 6.17
N PRO A 193 -15.41 3.21 5.24
CA PRO A 193 -15.38 3.96 3.97
C PRO A 193 -16.65 3.80 3.13
N SER A 194 -17.34 2.65 3.24
CA SER A 194 -18.60 2.37 2.57
C SER A 194 -19.82 3.00 3.27
N GLY A 195 -19.60 3.75 4.33
CA GLY A 195 -20.65 4.28 5.20
C GLY A 195 -21.00 3.34 6.35
N GLY A 196 -21.75 3.88 7.32
CA GLY A 196 -22.24 3.14 8.48
C GLY A 196 -21.29 3.16 9.68
N GLN A 197 -21.86 2.66 10.78
CA GLN A 197 -21.20 2.59 12.09
C GLN A 197 -20.75 1.16 12.39
N GLN A 198 -19.82 1.03 13.33
CA GLN A 198 -19.37 -0.27 13.85
C GLN A 198 -19.89 -0.46 15.27
N ALA A 199 -20.57 -1.57 15.53
CA ALA A 199 -21.06 -1.90 16.87
C ALA A 199 -19.90 -1.96 17.87
N GLY A 200 -20.00 -1.19 18.95
CA GLY A 200 -18.97 -1.07 19.98
C GLY A 200 -17.73 -0.26 19.56
N GLY A 201 -17.73 0.32 18.37
CA GLY A 201 -16.66 1.19 17.91
C GLY A 201 -16.92 2.67 18.22
N HIS A 202 -15.84 3.40 18.44
CA HIS A 202 -15.85 4.87 18.51
C HIS A 202 -15.77 5.45 17.10
N THR A 203 -16.35 6.63 16.91
CA THR A 203 -16.19 7.48 15.71
C THR A 203 -15.28 8.65 16.02
N GLY A 204 -14.88 9.42 15.00
CA GLY A 204 -13.92 10.52 15.16
C GLY A 204 -12.52 10.14 14.65
N HIS A 205 -11.49 10.71 15.24
CA HIS A 205 -10.11 10.50 14.83
C HIS A 205 -9.15 10.36 16.01
N ILE A 206 -7.92 9.91 15.74
CA ILE A 206 -6.86 9.85 16.75
C ILE A 206 -6.48 11.28 17.15
N PRO A 207 -6.35 11.59 18.46
CA PRO A 207 -5.96 12.92 18.92
C PRO A 207 -4.67 13.40 18.25
N THR A 208 -4.61 14.70 17.97
CA THR A 208 -3.49 15.39 17.32
C THR A 208 -3.24 15.00 15.85
N ALA A 209 -4.07 14.16 15.24
CA ALA A 209 -3.88 13.76 13.85
C ALA A 209 -4.22 14.92 12.90
N ASP A 210 -3.27 15.23 12.01
CA ASP A 210 -3.54 16.04 10.82
C ASP A 210 -4.39 15.23 9.83
N HIS A 211 -5.20 15.91 8.99
CA HIS A 211 -6.09 15.23 8.05
C HIS A 211 -5.81 15.62 6.60
N VAL A 212 -5.53 14.61 5.77
CA VAL A 212 -5.43 14.77 4.31
C VAL A 212 -6.08 13.56 3.65
N PRO A 213 -7.26 13.72 3.04
CA PRO A 213 -7.95 12.63 2.36
C PRO A 213 -7.13 12.03 1.22
N ILE A 214 -7.13 10.71 1.10
CA ILE A 214 -6.40 9.97 0.05
C ILE A 214 -6.80 10.42 -1.37
N ASP A 215 -8.02 10.86 -1.58
CA ASP A 215 -8.55 11.28 -2.88
C ASP A 215 -7.80 12.50 -3.45
N GLU A 216 -7.09 13.23 -2.62
CA GLU A 216 -6.22 14.34 -3.06
C GLU A 216 -4.92 13.88 -3.72
N LEU A 217 -4.54 12.61 -3.56
CA LEU A 217 -3.27 12.06 -4.07
C LEU A 217 -3.40 11.36 -5.43
N LEU A 218 -4.62 11.04 -5.85
CA LEU A 218 -4.88 10.30 -7.09
C LEU A 218 -5.65 11.16 -8.10
N ASP A 219 -5.48 10.86 -9.38
CA ASP A 219 -6.28 11.42 -10.46
C ASP A 219 -7.55 10.55 -10.73
N ASP A 220 -8.39 10.99 -11.66
CA ASP A 220 -9.63 10.31 -12.05
C ASP A 220 -9.39 8.93 -12.71
N HIS A 221 -8.15 8.62 -13.08
CA HIS A 221 -7.73 7.35 -13.68
C HIS A 221 -7.10 6.39 -12.67
N GLY A 222 -7.00 6.82 -11.39
CA GLY A 222 -6.36 6.08 -10.32
C GLY A 222 -4.83 6.05 -10.39
N SER A 223 -4.23 6.93 -11.19
CA SER A 223 -2.78 7.17 -11.21
C SER A 223 -2.41 8.22 -10.17
N PHE A 224 -1.17 8.21 -9.72
CA PHE A 224 -0.68 9.27 -8.83
C PHE A 224 -0.60 10.61 -9.56
N ARG A 225 -0.99 11.68 -8.87
CA ARG A 225 -0.78 13.04 -9.37
C ARG A 225 0.73 13.35 -9.49
N GLY A 226 1.06 14.40 -10.21
CA GLY A 226 2.45 14.87 -10.33
C GLY A 226 3.05 15.25 -8.97
N THR A 227 4.37 15.13 -8.80
CA THR A 227 5.06 15.38 -7.52
C THR A 227 4.79 16.75 -6.93
N ALA A 228 4.61 17.79 -7.77
CA ALA A 228 4.27 19.14 -7.30
C ALA A 228 2.86 19.20 -6.69
N ASP A 229 1.88 18.56 -7.33
CA ASP A 229 0.49 18.49 -6.85
C ASP A 229 0.40 17.64 -5.58
N LEU A 230 1.15 16.52 -5.52
CA LEU A 230 1.26 15.68 -4.32
C LEU A 230 1.85 16.45 -3.13
N ALA A 231 2.91 17.21 -3.36
CA ALA A 231 3.52 18.05 -2.33
C ALA A 231 2.53 19.11 -1.82
N GLN A 232 1.79 19.76 -2.73
CA GLN A 232 0.78 20.75 -2.37
C GLN A 232 -0.38 20.13 -1.56
N ALA A 233 -0.90 18.97 -1.98
CA ALA A 233 -1.97 18.27 -1.25
C ALA A 233 -1.56 17.92 0.18
N LEU A 234 -0.28 17.62 0.40
CA LEU A 234 0.28 17.25 1.69
C LEU A 234 0.85 18.41 2.51
N GLU A 235 0.82 19.65 2.00
CA GLU A 235 1.26 20.84 2.74
C GLU A 235 0.47 21.05 4.05
N ALA A 236 -0.84 20.71 4.05
CA ALA A 236 -1.70 20.81 5.24
C ALA A 236 -1.23 19.92 6.41
N ALA A 237 -0.49 18.86 6.12
CA ALA A 237 0.03 17.94 7.13
C ALA A 237 1.37 18.37 7.75
N ASP A 238 1.77 19.64 7.56
CA ASP A 238 3.03 20.20 8.06
C ASP A 238 4.21 19.23 7.91
N LEU A 239 4.45 18.78 6.67
CA LEU A 239 5.56 17.87 6.35
C LEU A 239 6.94 18.45 6.67
N SER A 240 7.01 19.71 7.04
CA SER A 240 8.24 20.39 7.48
C SER A 240 8.65 20.03 8.91
N ARG A 241 7.76 19.43 9.72
CA ARG A 241 8.12 18.99 11.07
C ARG A 241 9.28 18.02 11.02
N PRO A 242 10.38 18.27 11.73
CA PRO A 242 11.41 17.28 11.90
C PRO A 242 10.87 16.12 12.74
N GLY A 243 11.13 14.88 12.35
CA GLY A 243 10.70 13.70 13.10
C GLY A 243 9.90 12.70 12.28
N ALA A 244 9.44 11.66 12.96
CA ALA A 244 8.70 10.57 12.35
C ALA A 244 7.28 11.01 11.96
N LEU A 245 6.75 10.41 10.90
CA LEU A 245 5.36 10.54 10.49
C LEU A 245 4.71 9.16 10.50
N ILE A 246 3.53 9.05 11.10
CA ILE A 246 2.75 7.82 11.10
C ILE A 246 1.46 8.06 10.32
N THR A 247 1.27 7.32 9.23
CA THR A 247 0.02 7.36 8.46
C THR A 247 -0.94 6.30 8.94
N TYR A 248 -2.24 6.61 9.01
CA TYR A 248 -3.28 5.63 9.27
C TYR A 248 -4.55 5.90 8.44
N CYS A 249 -5.39 4.88 8.29
CA CYS A 249 -6.72 5.03 7.69
C CYS A 249 -7.76 4.18 8.45
N THR A 250 -8.59 3.38 7.77
CA THR A 250 -9.52 2.45 8.45
C THR A 250 -8.88 1.08 8.69
N ILE A 251 -8.20 0.52 7.68
CA ILE A 251 -7.58 -0.83 7.73
C ILE A 251 -6.17 -0.85 7.10
N GLY A 252 -5.45 0.25 7.05
CA GLY A 252 -4.07 0.34 6.57
C GLY A 252 -3.88 0.48 5.05
N ALA A 253 -4.89 0.24 4.23
CA ALA A 253 -4.76 0.25 2.77
C ALA A 253 -4.42 1.64 2.20
N ARG A 254 -5.23 2.65 2.49
CA ARG A 254 -5.01 4.05 2.10
C ARG A 254 -3.76 4.64 2.76
N ALA A 255 -3.49 4.25 4.02
CA ALA A 255 -2.29 4.65 4.75
C ALA A 255 -1.01 4.18 4.05
N ALA A 256 -0.99 2.94 3.54
CA ALA A 256 0.14 2.43 2.76
C ALA A 256 0.31 3.17 1.42
N THR A 257 -0.79 3.61 0.77
CA THR A 257 -0.72 4.44 -0.43
C THR A 257 -0.09 5.80 -0.14
N THR A 258 -0.50 6.45 0.95
CA THR A 258 0.10 7.73 1.36
C THR A 258 1.55 7.57 1.79
N TRP A 259 1.88 6.48 2.49
CA TRP A 259 3.26 6.14 2.81
C TRP A 259 4.12 5.99 1.54
N PHE A 260 3.59 5.31 0.49
CA PHE A 260 4.28 5.19 -0.79
C PHE A 260 4.54 6.56 -1.42
N VAL A 261 3.55 7.43 -1.46
CA VAL A 261 3.70 8.81 -1.97
C VAL A 261 4.78 9.56 -1.20
N LEU A 262 4.69 9.59 0.12
CA LEU A 262 5.62 10.33 0.96
C LEU A 262 7.05 9.80 0.84
N THR A 263 7.23 8.48 0.89
CA THR A 263 8.55 7.85 0.94
C THR A 263 9.19 7.75 -0.44
N HIS A 264 8.44 7.30 -1.45
CA HIS A 264 9.01 6.95 -2.75
C HIS A 264 8.82 8.00 -3.85
N LEU A 265 7.79 8.85 -3.75
CA LEU A 265 7.58 9.92 -4.73
C LEU A 265 8.10 11.28 -4.23
N LEU A 266 7.97 11.56 -2.94
CA LEU A 266 8.40 12.82 -2.33
C LEU A 266 9.73 12.71 -1.55
N GLY A 267 10.25 11.50 -1.36
CA GLY A 267 11.55 11.26 -0.72
C GLY A 267 11.60 11.57 0.79
N ARG A 268 10.43 11.61 1.47
CA ARG A 268 10.40 11.85 2.92
C ARG A 268 10.90 10.61 3.66
N PRO A 269 11.93 10.73 4.50
CA PRO A 269 12.36 9.65 5.39
C PRO A 269 11.40 9.50 6.58
N ASP A 270 11.57 8.42 7.37
CA ASP A 270 10.94 8.21 8.67
C ASP A 270 9.40 8.21 8.66
N VAL A 271 8.80 7.68 7.57
CA VAL A 271 7.37 7.46 7.46
C VAL A 271 7.04 6.02 7.79
N ARG A 272 6.11 5.81 8.72
CA ARG A 272 5.63 4.49 9.14
C ARG A 272 4.13 4.35 8.87
N VAL A 273 3.69 3.13 8.59
CA VAL A 273 2.26 2.81 8.46
C VAL A 273 1.77 2.19 9.77
N TYR A 274 0.75 2.77 10.38
CA TYR A 274 -0.04 2.12 11.40
C TYR A 274 -1.10 1.24 10.72
N ASP A 275 -0.77 -0.01 10.52
CA ASP A 275 -1.60 -0.92 9.71
C ASP A 275 -2.89 -1.35 10.40
N GLY A 276 -2.95 -1.44 11.73
CA GLY A 276 -4.17 -1.68 12.50
C GLY A 276 -5.19 -0.57 12.32
N SER A 277 -4.72 0.67 12.18
CA SER A 277 -5.50 1.83 11.79
C SER A 277 -6.72 2.06 12.70
N TRP A 278 -7.76 2.73 12.17
CA TRP A 278 -8.98 3.02 12.92
C TRP A 278 -9.74 1.77 13.35
N ALA A 279 -9.68 0.68 12.56
CA ALA A 279 -10.35 -0.57 12.93
C ALA A 279 -9.77 -1.20 14.21
N GLU A 280 -8.48 -1.01 14.50
CA GLU A 280 -7.88 -1.38 15.78
C GLU A 280 -8.13 -0.29 16.84
N TRP A 281 -7.83 0.97 16.50
CA TRP A 281 -7.90 2.07 17.45
C TRP A 281 -9.32 2.36 17.95
N GLY A 282 -10.26 2.54 17.03
CA GLY A 282 -11.64 2.88 17.32
C GLY A 282 -12.47 1.75 17.93
N LEU A 283 -12.01 0.48 17.84
CA LEU A 283 -12.64 -0.64 18.53
C LEU A 283 -12.16 -0.83 19.95
N CYS A 284 -11.09 -0.16 20.37
CA CYS A 284 -10.61 -0.20 21.75
C CYS A 284 -11.26 0.94 22.56
N ALA A 285 -12.19 0.60 23.46
CA ALA A 285 -12.93 1.57 24.26
C ALA A 285 -12.04 2.44 25.19
N ALA A 286 -10.81 2.01 25.45
CA ALA A 286 -9.85 2.74 26.29
C ALA A 286 -9.07 3.83 25.51
N ASN A 287 -9.05 3.74 24.16
CA ASN A 287 -8.30 4.68 23.37
C ASN A 287 -8.99 6.08 23.30
N PRO A 288 -8.24 7.17 23.43
CA PRO A 288 -8.79 8.51 23.28
C PRO A 288 -9.19 8.76 21.82
N VAL A 289 -10.25 9.56 21.64
CA VAL A 289 -10.73 10.02 20.34
C VAL A 289 -11.06 11.50 20.38
N GLU A 290 -10.88 12.17 19.25
CA GLU A 290 -11.31 13.54 19.02
C GLU A 290 -12.39 13.61 17.95
N HIS A 291 -13.19 14.69 18.03
CA HIS A 291 -14.22 15.06 17.07
C HIS A 291 -14.01 16.52 16.68
N THR A 292 -14.15 16.84 15.42
CA THR A 292 -14.11 18.21 14.88
C THR A 292 -15.52 18.74 14.61
#